data_f303cd6ec8906d6289fec4d3fd84bc8c
#
_entry.id   f303cd6ec8906d6289fec4d3fd84bc8c
#
_cell.length_a   1.000
_cell.length_b   1.000
_cell.length_c   1.000
_cell.angle_alpha   90.00
_cell.angle_beta   90.00
_cell.angle_gamma   90.00
#
_symmetry.space_group_name_H-M   'P 1'
#
loop_
_entity.id
_entity.type
_entity.pdbx_description
1 polymer ?
#
loop_
_entity_poly.entity_id
_entity_poly.type
_entity_poly.pdbx_seq_one_letter_code
_entity_poly.pdbx_strand_id
1 'polypeptide(L)'
;MTRIKGFLARGISSVIGIASLLMIGDAQAAEQIKLRLGPLEREIPIEDLEHYGETGEVPRSLRLLQPFLNSDVQEMLTRPLEFDEAVVDRFVMETLESPEVKPLREQLQTAFPESDFEELLLGFYLAVKRGNDLSLLNFVSAYPQQTLTIDLTAVIGLGIQLNFSYLQSQILSPILAQELKVDSSIYFDPELDPVASGNQEFDERSLIFRDRRRDRAIITDLYLPETAAGSKNPLVILSHGYAANRRFLTYIARHLASHGYTVASLEHPGSSINMLSDSEFDLEALLSPQELLNRPQDVSFILNELARLNRHSSTFQDQFNTDDVTIIGHSLGGYTALALAGGELDLMAVRRFCQNVTPIGRSPADWLQCSGAQLPNGTMNLQDHRIQSAIALNPIISHLFGDQGLSEVDIPTLIFSSSKDAITPSLSNQLKPFAQLSGKKYLLSAIGATHMSVTDIHNQNSPMGKNTFVPELMGKKAEPVRNWIRATSLAFLKQDSPQAQKYQPFLTPEYAQFLSTPNLSFRVTQEVPPVLKLWLQGMQWTYEKIVLRNDPTPNLGRSFFAQEPPRDRPSLNFPMVGREKRQDEYYRGELEETLPHLM
;
A
#
# COMPACT_ATOMS: atom_id res chain seq x y z
N MET A 1 -40.49 -8.25 -19.46
CA MET A 1 -40.22 -7.84 -20.85
C MET A 1 -39.80 -6.38 -21.02
N THR A 2 -40.01 -5.50 -20.06
CA THR A 2 -39.69 -4.05 -20.17
C THR A 2 -38.23 -3.69 -19.79
N ARG A 3 -37.52 -4.54 -19.03
CA ARG A 3 -36.11 -4.32 -18.66
C ARG A 3 -35.10 -4.73 -19.73
N ILE A 4 -35.44 -5.66 -20.62
CA ILE A 4 -34.55 -6.11 -21.71
C ILE A 4 -34.48 -5.08 -22.86
N LYS A 5 -35.54 -4.29 -23.09
CA LYS A 5 -35.54 -3.23 -24.12
C LYS A 5 -34.69 -2.01 -23.74
N GLY A 6 -34.49 -1.74 -22.44
CA GLY A 6 -33.60 -0.65 -21.98
C GLY A 6 -32.11 -0.97 -22.14
N PHE A 7 -31.75 -2.25 -22.02
CA PHE A 7 -30.34 -2.70 -22.16
C PHE A 7 -29.88 -2.71 -23.63
N LEU A 8 -30.77 -3.12 -24.56
CA LEU A 8 -30.47 -3.09 -26.00
C LEU A 8 -30.41 -1.65 -26.58
N ALA A 9 -31.21 -0.73 -26.06
CA ALA A 9 -31.18 0.65 -26.50
C ALA A 9 -29.92 1.41 -26.01
N ARG A 10 -29.42 1.11 -24.81
CA ARG A 10 -28.16 1.66 -24.30
C ARG A 10 -26.94 1.12 -25.02
N GLY A 11 -26.90 -0.19 -25.30
CA GLY A 11 -25.82 -0.81 -26.07
C GLY A 11 -25.68 -0.26 -27.50
N ILE A 12 -26.78 0.10 -28.16
CA ILE A 12 -26.77 0.67 -29.53
C ILE A 12 -26.30 2.13 -29.48
N SER A 13 -26.64 2.92 -28.48
CA SER A 13 -26.17 4.32 -28.36
C SER A 13 -24.66 4.37 -28.08
N SER A 14 -24.12 3.44 -27.30
CA SER A 14 -22.71 3.36 -26.94
C SER A 14 -21.83 2.90 -28.12
N VAL A 15 -22.32 1.94 -28.92
CA VAL A 15 -21.65 1.51 -30.18
C VAL A 15 -21.65 2.62 -31.22
N ILE A 16 -22.70 3.45 -31.25
CA ILE A 16 -22.75 4.63 -32.14
C ILE A 16 -21.77 5.70 -31.66
N GLY A 17 -21.54 5.87 -30.37
CA GLY A 17 -20.55 6.80 -29.81
C GLY A 17 -19.11 6.42 -30.20
N ILE A 18 -18.72 5.16 -30.05
CA ILE A 18 -17.39 4.68 -30.50
C ILE A 18 -17.28 4.67 -32.01
N ALA A 19 -18.32 4.28 -32.75
CA ALA A 19 -18.33 4.32 -34.19
C ALA A 19 -18.26 5.76 -34.74
N SER A 20 -18.78 6.75 -34.02
CA SER A 20 -18.65 8.17 -34.41
C SER A 20 -17.24 8.69 -34.16
N LEU A 21 -16.55 8.22 -33.11
CA LEU A 21 -15.13 8.52 -32.88
C LEU A 21 -14.20 7.84 -33.89
N LEU A 22 -14.57 6.65 -34.38
CA LEU A 22 -13.83 5.91 -35.42
C LEU A 22 -14.11 6.39 -36.85
N MET A 23 -15.18 7.21 -37.08
CA MET A 23 -15.51 7.83 -38.38
C MET A 23 -14.82 9.20 -38.61
N ILE A 24 -14.00 9.68 -37.67
CA ILE A 24 -13.07 10.78 -37.90
C ILE A 24 -11.99 10.20 -38.82
N GLY A 25 -12.09 10.55 -40.12
CA GLY A 25 -11.24 10.01 -41.21
C GLY A 25 -9.76 10.13 -40.87
N ASP A 26 -8.95 9.22 -41.45
CA ASP A 26 -7.50 9.05 -41.30
C ASP A 26 -6.93 9.81 -40.08
N ALA A 27 -7.10 9.24 -38.90
CA ALA A 27 -6.54 9.82 -37.67
C ALA A 27 -5.02 9.82 -37.82
N GLN A 28 -4.49 10.97 -38.22
CA GLN A 28 -3.07 11.20 -38.38
C GLN A 28 -2.46 11.12 -36.98
N ALA A 29 -1.54 10.17 -36.75
CA ALA A 29 -0.80 10.08 -35.51
C ALA A 29 -0.05 11.39 -35.25
N ALA A 30 0.14 11.76 -33.99
CA ALA A 30 0.87 12.98 -33.66
C ALA A 30 2.30 12.93 -34.20
N GLU A 31 2.74 14.03 -34.82
CA GLU A 31 4.10 14.18 -35.32
C GLU A 31 4.99 14.95 -34.37
N GLN A 32 4.39 15.78 -33.51
CA GLN A 32 5.11 16.62 -32.56
C GLN A 32 4.31 16.89 -31.27
N ILE A 33 5.02 17.17 -30.19
CA ILE A 33 4.46 17.79 -28.99
C ILE A 33 4.85 19.28 -28.97
N LYS A 34 3.92 20.11 -28.50
CA LYS A 34 4.18 21.51 -28.16
C LYS A 34 4.19 21.67 -26.65
N LEU A 35 5.37 21.89 -26.08
CA LEU A 35 5.51 22.16 -24.65
C LEU A 35 5.38 23.65 -24.37
N ARG A 36 4.51 24.02 -23.41
CA ARG A 36 4.38 25.38 -22.87
C ARG A 36 4.94 25.43 -21.46
N LEU A 37 5.74 26.43 -21.16
CA LEU A 37 6.22 26.76 -19.81
C LEU A 37 6.06 28.27 -19.60
N GLY A 38 4.91 28.69 -19.09
CA GLY A 38 4.53 30.09 -19.04
C GLY A 38 4.47 30.69 -20.46
N PRO A 39 5.23 31.78 -20.76
CA PRO A 39 5.24 32.39 -22.10
C PRO A 39 6.14 31.67 -23.12
N LEU A 40 6.87 30.64 -22.69
CA LEU A 40 7.78 29.90 -23.58
C LEU A 40 7.06 28.69 -24.16
N GLU A 41 7.12 28.59 -25.50
CA GLU A 41 6.62 27.45 -26.27
C GLU A 41 7.76 26.77 -27.02
N ARG A 42 7.73 25.44 -27.08
CA ARG A 42 8.72 24.63 -27.77
C ARG A 42 8.05 23.44 -28.46
N GLU A 43 8.26 23.33 -29.75
CA GLU A 43 7.87 22.14 -30.51
C GLU A 43 8.99 21.11 -30.46
N ILE A 44 8.62 19.86 -30.21
CA ILE A 44 9.52 18.71 -30.11
C ILE A 44 8.93 17.61 -30.98
N PRO A 45 9.66 17.17 -32.04
CA PRO A 45 9.26 16.01 -32.82
C PRO A 45 9.13 14.77 -31.93
N ILE A 46 8.13 13.93 -32.19
CA ILE A 46 7.95 12.68 -31.44
C ILE A 46 9.12 11.74 -31.66
N GLU A 47 9.70 11.71 -32.87
CA GLU A 47 10.91 10.94 -33.18
C GLU A 47 12.08 11.27 -32.24
N ASP A 48 12.24 12.53 -31.83
CA ASP A 48 13.28 12.96 -30.91
C ASP A 48 13.01 12.44 -29.46
N LEU A 49 11.73 12.34 -29.06
CA LEU A 49 11.36 11.74 -27.77
C LEU A 49 11.56 10.23 -27.78
N GLU A 50 11.20 9.56 -28.88
CA GLU A 50 11.42 8.13 -29.08
C GLU A 50 12.90 7.81 -29.06
N HIS A 51 13.73 8.58 -29.80
CA HIS A 51 15.18 8.43 -29.78
C HIS A 51 15.76 8.59 -28.37
N TYR A 52 15.35 9.63 -27.62
CA TYR A 52 15.78 9.80 -26.23
C TYR A 52 15.31 8.63 -25.35
N GLY A 53 14.07 8.18 -25.52
CA GLY A 53 13.52 7.04 -24.78
C GLY A 53 14.33 5.76 -25.00
N GLU A 54 14.70 5.46 -26.22
CA GLU A 54 15.43 4.25 -26.60
C GLU A 54 16.93 4.30 -26.23
N THR A 55 17.57 5.44 -26.45
CA THR A 55 19.05 5.56 -26.38
C THR A 55 19.56 6.30 -25.15
N GLY A 56 18.74 7.16 -24.54
CA GLY A 56 19.16 8.11 -23.51
C GLY A 56 19.94 9.32 -24.07
N GLU A 57 20.21 9.36 -25.37
CA GLU A 57 20.87 10.51 -26.00
C GLU A 57 19.91 11.68 -26.15
N VAL A 58 20.35 12.89 -25.81
CA VAL A 58 19.51 14.10 -25.81
C VAL A 58 19.59 14.82 -27.16
N PRO A 59 18.55 14.72 -28.01
CA PRO A 59 18.47 15.43 -29.29
C PRO A 59 18.50 16.95 -29.14
N ARG A 60 18.73 17.65 -30.26
CA ARG A 60 18.85 19.13 -30.24
C ARG A 60 17.56 19.82 -29.76
N SER A 61 16.40 19.29 -30.10
CA SER A 61 15.09 19.81 -29.66
C SER A 61 14.91 19.76 -28.17
N LEU A 62 15.51 18.76 -27.47
CA LEU A 62 15.41 18.49 -26.04
C LEU A 62 16.53 19.14 -25.21
N ARG A 63 17.52 19.82 -25.80
CA ARG A 63 18.67 20.37 -25.08
C ARG A 63 18.31 21.32 -23.95
N LEU A 64 17.27 22.13 -24.08
CA LEU A 64 16.83 23.04 -23.03
C LEU A 64 16.28 22.29 -21.81
N LEU A 65 15.78 21.07 -22.01
CA LEU A 65 15.26 20.20 -20.95
C LEU A 65 16.35 19.28 -20.38
N GLN A 66 17.55 19.29 -20.93
CA GLN A 66 18.66 18.40 -20.53
C GLN A 66 18.90 18.35 -19.02
N PRO A 67 18.83 19.45 -18.23
CA PRO A 67 18.99 19.36 -16.78
C PRO A 67 17.94 18.50 -16.06
N PHE A 68 16.80 18.26 -16.71
CA PHE A 68 15.68 17.47 -16.18
C PHE A 68 15.61 16.06 -16.77
N LEU A 69 16.37 15.80 -17.85
CA LEU A 69 16.40 14.52 -18.53
C LEU A 69 17.43 13.61 -17.87
N ASN A 70 16.96 12.60 -17.15
CA ASN A 70 17.77 11.60 -16.47
C ASN A 70 17.20 10.19 -16.74
N SER A 71 17.85 9.17 -16.20
CA SER A 71 17.40 7.77 -16.36
C SER A 71 15.97 7.52 -15.86
N ASP A 72 15.54 8.23 -14.81
CA ASP A 72 14.19 8.07 -14.26
C ASP A 72 13.12 8.62 -15.25
N VAL A 73 13.41 9.76 -15.90
CA VAL A 73 12.54 10.32 -16.96
C VAL A 73 12.52 9.43 -18.18
N GLN A 74 13.67 8.88 -18.59
CA GLN A 74 13.76 7.93 -19.69
C GLN A 74 12.91 6.69 -19.42
N GLU A 75 13.05 6.09 -18.22
CA GLU A 75 12.25 4.94 -17.81
C GLU A 75 10.76 5.27 -17.73
N MET A 76 10.38 6.46 -17.23
CA MET A 76 8.99 6.91 -17.17
C MET A 76 8.36 7.05 -18.55
N LEU A 77 9.11 7.55 -19.56
CA LEU A 77 8.62 7.72 -20.92
C LEU A 77 8.37 6.38 -21.62
N THR A 78 9.25 5.41 -21.40
CA THR A 78 9.27 4.14 -22.14
C THR A 78 8.60 2.98 -21.43
N ARG A 79 8.37 3.08 -20.11
CA ARG A 79 7.85 2.00 -19.30
C ARG A 79 6.45 1.58 -19.74
N PRO A 80 6.24 0.31 -20.18
CA PRO A 80 4.93 -0.17 -20.54
C PRO A 80 4.08 -0.44 -19.26
N LEU A 81 2.83 0.00 -19.30
CA LEU A 81 1.77 -0.41 -18.36
C LEU A 81 0.89 -1.42 -19.09
N GLU A 82 0.86 -2.66 -18.58
CA GLU A 82 0.04 -3.73 -19.16
C GLU A 82 -1.41 -3.60 -18.66
N PHE A 83 -2.37 -3.54 -19.58
CA PHE A 83 -3.79 -3.52 -19.26
C PHE A 83 -4.51 -4.66 -19.98
N ASP A 84 -5.51 -5.24 -19.32
CA ASP A 84 -6.44 -6.14 -19.96
C ASP A 84 -7.36 -5.35 -20.90
N GLU A 85 -7.50 -5.80 -22.14
CA GLU A 85 -8.30 -5.08 -23.15
C GLU A 85 -9.76 -4.89 -22.73
N ALA A 86 -10.38 -5.89 -22.09
CA ALA A 86 -11.76 -5.81 -21.64
C ALA A 86 -11.94 -4.79 -20.51
N VAL A 87 -10.92 -4.61 -19.67
CA VAL A 87 -10.88 -3.58 -18.63
C VAL A 87 -10.78 -2.20 -19.25
N VAL A 88 -9.94 -2.03 -20.29
CA VAL A 88 -9.79 -0.75 -20.98
C VAL A 88 -11.08 -0.36 -21.73
N ASP A 89 -11.71 -1.31 -22.42
CA ASP A 89 -12.98 -1.06 -23.10
C ASP A 89 -14.05 -0.57 -22.13
N ARG A 90 -14.17 -1.22 -20.98
CA ARG A 90 -15.11 -0.83 -19.93
C ARG A 90 -14.77 0.54 -19.33
N PHE A 91 -13.50 0.77 -18.99
CA PHE A 91 -13.04 2.04 -18.43
C PHE A 91 -13.35 3.22 -19.35
N VAL A 92 -13.09 3.10 -20.67
CA VAL A 92 -13.38 4.16 -21.63
C VAL A 92 -14.89 4.43 -21.72
N MET A 93 -15.71 3.37 -21.73
CA MET A 93 -17.16 3.51 -21.79
C MET A 93 -17.74 4.18 -20.53
N GLU A 94 -17.35 3.72 -19.36
CA GLU A 94 -17.81 4.28 -18.08
C GLU A 94 -17.33 5.72 -17.89
N THR A 95 -16.09 6.04 -18.32
CA THR A 95 -15.52 7.39 -18.26
C THR A 95 -16.27 8.38 -19.15
N LEU A 96 -16.71 7.98 -20.33
CA LEU A 96 -17.50 8.84 -21.21
C LEU A 96 -18.88 9.17 -20.67
N GLU A 97 -19.50 8.23 -19.93
CA GLU A 97 -20.86 8.35 -19.43
C GLU A 97 -20.95 8.93 -18.00
N SER A 98 -19.84 8.98 -17.26
CA SER A 98 -19.84 9.38 -15.85
C SER A 98 -19.84 10.91 -15.66
N PRO A 99 -20.82 11.48 -14.95
CA PRO A 99 -20.81 12.89 -14.55
C PRO A 99 -19.69 13.22 -13.53
N GLU A 100 -19.14 12.21 -12.85
CA GLU A 100 -18.12 12.37 -11.82
C GLU A 100 -16.73 12.67 -12.42
N VAL A 101 -16.56 12.45 -13.72
CA VAL A 101 -15.33 12.75 -14.49
C VAL A 101 -15.18 14.24 -14.81
N LYS A 102 -16.21 15.06 -14.58
CA LYS A 102 -16.17 16.50 -14.89
C LYS A 102 -14.96 17.24 -14.29
N PRO A 103 -14.57 17.05 -13.01
CA PRO A 103 -13.38 17.71 -12.47
C PRO A 103 -12.07 17.25 -13.12
N LEU A 104 -11.96 15.96 -13.48
CA LEU A 104 -10.82 15.44 -14.20
C LEU A 104 -10.73 16.03 -15.61
N ARG A 105 -11.86 16.13 -16.32
CA ARG A 105 -11.97 16.76 -17.64
C ARG A 105 -11.47 18.20 -17.61
N GLU A 106 -11.94 19.03 -16.67
CA GLU A 106 -11.55 20.44 -16.54
C GLU A 106 -10.04 20.59 -16.29
N GLN A 107 -9.44 19.69 -15.55
CA GLN A 107 -8.02 19.74 -15.22
C GLN A 107 -7.14 19.20 -16.34
N LEU A 108 -7.54 18.13 -17.02
CA LEU A 108 -6.86 17.65 -18.20
C LEU A 108 -6.90 18.71 -19.31
N GLN A 109 -8.00 19.44 -19.46
CA GLN A 109 -8.11 20.54 -20.40
C GLN A 109 -7.16 21.70 -20.08
N THR A 110 -6.83 21.91 -18.80
CA THR A 110 -5.80 22.90 -18.41
C THR A 110 -4.39 22.40 -18.73
N ALA A 111 -4.13 21.11 -18.53
CA ALA A 111 -2.83 20.49 -18.83
C ALA A 111 -2.60 20.29 -20.34
N PHE A 112 -3.69 20.08 -21.09
CA PHE A 112 -3.73 19.89 -22.54
C PHE A 112 -4.68 20.89 -23.21
N PRO A 113 -4.30 22.19 -23.26
CA PRO A 113 -5.24 23.29 -23.53
C PRO A 113 -5.83 23.30 -24.94
N GLU A 114 -5.20 22.61 -25.89
CA GLU A 114 -5.65 22.51 -27.29
C GLU A 114 -6.26 21.14 -27.62
N SER A 115 -6.52 20.30 -26.61
CA SER A 115 -7.08 18.95 -26.74
C SER A 115 -8.46 18.86 -26.11
N ASP A 116 -9.38 18.18 -26.76
CA ASP A 116 -10.62 17.78 -26.15
C ASP A 116 -10.41 16.51 -25.28
N PHE A 117 -11.22 16.36 -24.26
CA PHE A 117 -11.13 15.20 -23.35
C PHE A 117 -11.33 13.88 -24.11
N GLU A 118 -12.23 13.88 -25.07
CA GLU A 118 -12.54 12.75 -25.95
C GLU A 118 -11.33 12.36 -26.82
N GLU A 119 -10.55 13.34 -27.30
CA GLU A 119 -9.32 13.10 -28.06
C GLU A 119 -8.22 12.48 -27.18
N LEU A 120 -8.07 12.95 -25.94
CA LEU A 120 -7.13 12.38 -24.98
C LEU A 120 -7.51 10.92 -24.63
N LEU A 121 -8.81 10.67 -24.44
CA LEU A 121 -9.32 9.33 -24.14
C LEU A 121 -9.16 8.39 -25.35
N LEU A 122 -9.36 8.91 -26.57
CA LEU A 122 -9.11 8.16 -27.80
C LEU A 122 -7.61 7.85 -27.97
N GLY A 123 -6.71 8.80 -27.70
CA GLY A 123 -5.27 8.58 -27.72
C GLY A 123 -4.85 7.49 -26.73
N PHE A 124 -5.40 7.51 -25.53
CA PHE A 124 -5.22 6.46 -24.53
C PHE A 124 -5.69 5.08 -25.03
N TYR A 125 -6.90 5.03 -25.56
CA TYR A 125 -7.48 3.80 -26.11
C TYR A 125 -6.64 3.22 -27.26
N LEU A 126 -6.24 4.08 -28.20
CA LEU A 126 -5.44 3.67 -29.35
C LEU A 126 -4.04 3.20 -28.94
N ALA A 127 -3.41 3.83 -27.94
CA ALA A 127 -2.11 3.41 -27.42
C ALA A 127 -2.18 1.97 -26.89
N VAL A 128 -3.18 1.66 -26.08
CA VAL A 128 -3.36 0.30 -25.52
C VAL A 128 -3.68 -0.72 -26.62
N LYS A 129 -4.58 -0.38 -27.57
CA LYS A 129 -5.00 -1.31 -28.64
C LYS A 129 -3.90 -1.60 -29.66
N ARG A 130 -2.96 -0.68 -29.91
CA ARG A 130 -1.86 -0.87 -30.87
C ARG A 130 -0.72 -1.73 -30.33
N GLY A 131 -0.43 -1.64 -29.02
CA GLY A 131 0.75 -2.26 -28.43
C GLY A 131 0.47 -3.29 -27.31
N ASN A 132 -0.77 -3.51 -26.91
CA ASN A 132 -1.15 -4.20 -25.67
C ASN A 132 -0.49 -3.62 -24.41
N ASP A 133 0.11 -2.43 -24.52
CA ASP A 133 0.73 -1.70 -23.43
C ASP A 133 0.50 -0.19 -23.56
N LEU A 134 0.53 0.50 -22.45
CA LEU A 134 0.48 1.95 -22.39
C LEU A 134 1.81 2.46 -21.83
N SER A 135 2.58 3.16 -22.65
CA SER A 135 3.67 4.03 -22.18
C SER A 135 3.32 5.49 -22.50
N LEU A 136 4.03 6.44 -21.87
CA LEU A 136 3.84 7.85 -22.21
C LEU A 136 4.18 8.11 -23.68
N LEU A 137 5.22 7.48 -24.21
CA LEU A 137 5.56 7.56 -25.64
C LEU A 137 4.46 6.99 -26.52
N ASN A 138 3.95 5.79 -26.20
CA ASN A 138 2.85 5.18 -26.96
C ASN A 138 1.59 6.04 -26.93
N PHE A 139 1.29 6.66 -25.79
CA PHE A 139 0.15 7.59 -25.69
C PHE A 139 0.33 8.81 -26.59
N VAL A 140 1.50 9.47 -26.54
CA VAL A 140 1.78 10.67 -27.35
C VAL A 140 1.78 10.31 -28.83
N SER A 141 2.42 9.20 -29.22
CA SER A 141 2.47 8.72 -30.61
C SER A 141 1.10 8.26 -31.13
N ALA A 142 0.17 7.86 -30.27
CA ALA A 142 -1.20 7.44 -30.61
C ALA A 142 -2.23 8.57 -30.57
N TYR A 143 -1.84 9.78 -30.14
CA TYR A 143 -2.74 10.92 -30.07
C TYR A 143 -3.30 11.28 -31.45
N PRO A 144 -4.64 11.55 -31.60
CA PRO A 144 -5.32 11.59 -32.90
C PRO A 144 -5.19 12.91 -33.67
N GLN A 145 -4.35 13.87 -33.24
CA GLN A 145 -4.07 15.13 -33.91
C GLN A 145 -2.56 15.27 -34.16
N GLN A 146 -2.18 16.08 -35.17
CA GLN A 146 -0.76 16.28 -35.53
C GLN A 146 0.11 16.81 -34.39
N THR A 147 -0.46 17.63 -33.52
CA THR A 147 0.26 18.26 -32.42
C THR A 147 -0.48 18.06 -31.10
N LEU A 148 0.21 17.51 -30.12
CA LEU A 148 -0.27 17.46 -28.71
C LEU A 148 0.33 18.64 -27.95
N THR A 149 -0.50 19.61 -27.56
CA THR A 149 -0.05 20.74 -26.76
C THR A 149 -0.12 20.38 -25.28
N ILE A 150 1.01 20.54 -24.56
CA ILE A 150 1.17 20.21 -23.15
C ILE A 150 1.62 21.47 -22.39
N ASP A 151 0.80 21.97 -21.48
CA ASP A 151 1.21 23.00 -20.53
C ASP A 151 1.94 22.36 -19.35
N LEU A 152 3.27 22.49 -19.34
CA LEU A 152 4.12 21.91 -18.29
C LEU A 152 3.80 22.47 -16.90
N THR A 153 3.41 23.75 -16.80
CA THR A 153 3.02 24.36 -15.53
C THR A 153 1.77 23.71 -14.98
N ALA A 154 0.78 23.49 -15.85
CA ALA A 154 -0.46 22.82 -15.48
C ALA A 154 -0.25 21.31 -15.22
N VAL A 155 0.60 20.63 -16.01
CA VAL A 155 0.96 19.21 -15.78
C VAL A 155 1.69 19.04 -14.46
N ILE A 156 2.64 19.91 -14.13
CA ILE A 156 3.31 19.91 -12.81
C ILE A 156 2.28 20.19 -11.72
N GLY A 157 1.39 21.16 -11.90
CA GLY A 157 0.30 21.44 -10.97
C GLY A 157 -0.65 20.25 -10.80
N LEU A 158 -1.00 19.58 -11.88
CA LEU A 158 -1.82 18.37 -11.88
C LEU A 158 -1.09 17.21 -11.18
N GLY A 159 0.19 16.99 -11.47
CA GLY A 159 1.02 15.98 -10.82
C GLY A 159 1.13 16.21 -9.30
N ILE A 160 1.28 17.47 -8.89
CA ILE A 160 1.25 17.85 -7.47
C ILE A 160 -0.11 17.55 -6.86
N GLN A 161 -1.20 17.81 -7.58
CA GLN A 161 -2.56 17.52 -7.12
C GLN A 161 -2.89 16.02 -7.15
N LEU A 162 -2.38 15.28 -8.15
CA LEU A 162 -2.61 13.84 -8.29
C LEU A 162 -1.92 13.01 -7.20
N ASN A 163 -0.76 13.43 -6.71
CA ASN A 163 -0.07 12.74 -5.61
C ASN A 163 0.80 13.68 -4.78
N PHE A 164 0.15 14.69 -4.19
CA PHE A 164 0.85 15.69 -3.37
C PHE A 164 1.62 15.06 -2.20
N SER A 165 1.04 14.06 -1.55
CA SER A 165 1.71 13.35 -0.44
C SER A 165 2.97 12.62 -0.89
N TYR A 166 3.00 12.08 -2.11
CA TYR A 166 4.20 11.48 -2.69
C TYR A 166 5.28 12.54 -2.95
N LEU A 167 4.92 13.68 -3.57
CA LEU A 167 5.86 14.77 -3.81
C LEU A 167 6.45 15.30 -2.50
N GLN A 168 5.62 15.51 -1.48
CA GLN A 168 6.07 15.89 -0.14
C GLN A 168 7.07 14.88 0.42
N SER A 169 6.82 13.58 0.23
CA SER A 169 7.73 12.51 0.65
C SER A 169 9.08 12.58 -0.08
N GLN A 170 9.08 12.94 -1.37
CA GLN A 170 10.32 13.11 -2.15
C GLN A 170 11.16 14.33 -1.67
N ILE A 171 10.51 15.44 -1.36
CA ILE A 171 11.20 16.62 -0.79
C ILE A 171 11.76 16.31 0.60
N LEU A 172 11.04 15.50 1.38
CA LEU A 172 11.43 15.10 2.73
C LEU A 172 12.60 14.11 2.75
N SER A 173 12.78 13.29 1.72
CA SER A 173 13.77 12.22 1.68
C SER A 173 15.22 12.67 1.94
N PRO A 174 15.74 13.74 1.30
CA PRO A 174 17.10 14.23 1.60
C PRO A 174 17.22 14.78 3.02
N ILE A 175 16.15 15.37 3.55
CA ILE A 175 16.12 15.85 4.94
C ILE A 175 16.22 14.66 5.90
N LEU A 176 15.43 13.61 5.69
CA LEU A 176 15.52 12.37 6.47
C LEU A 176 16.90 11.73 6.37
N ALA A 177 17.49 11.68 5.18
CA ALA A 177 18.80 11.11 4.98
C ALA A 177 19.87 11.83 5.78
N GLN A 178 19.79 13.17 5.87
CA GLN A 178 20.77 14.01 6.54
C GLN A 178 20.53 14.10 8.06
N GLU A 179 19.30 14.37 8.49
CA GLU A 179 18.97 14.57 9.90
C GLU A 179 19.13 13.30 10.75
N LEU A 180 18.87 12.13 10.17
CA LEU A 180 19.02 10.86 10.83
C LEU A 180 20.39 10.20 10.62
N LYS A 181 21.33 10.94 10.02
CA LYS A 181 22.73 10.48 9.87
C LYS A 181 23.43 10.53 11.22
N VAL A 182 24.24 9.50 11.50
CA VAL A 182 25.09 9.44 12.69
C VAL A 182 26.57 9.41 12.30
N ASP A 183 27.40 10.04 13.12
CA ASP A 183 28.87 10.07 12.93
C ASP A 183 29.58 9.01 13.79
N SER A 184 28.81 8.28 14.61
CA SER A 184 29.33 7.20 15.45
C SER A 184 29.46 5.88 14.67
N SER A 185 30.39 5.05 15.08
CA SER A 185 30.50 3.66 14.63
C SER A 185 30.38 2.74 15.84
N ILE A 186 29.62 1.67 15.68
CA ILE A 186 29.48 0.60 16.70
C ILE A 186 30.23 -0.63 16.17
N TYR A 187 30.84 -1.37 17.08
CA TYR A 187 31.38 -2.68 16.75
C TYR A 187 30.24 -3.68 16.63
N PHE A 188 30.18 -4.36 15.49
CA PHE A 188 29.29 -5.48 15.25
C PHE A 188 30.11 -6.78 15.37
N ASP A 189 29.58 -7.73 16.14
CA ASP A 189 30.17 -9.05 16.27
C ASP A 189 30.21 -9.75 14.90
N PRO A 190 31.38 -10.01 14.32
CA PRO A 190 31.48 -10.60 12.99
C PRO A 190 31.00 -12.07 12.94
N GLU A 191 30.85 -12.73 14.10
CA GLU A 191 30.31 -14.09 14.18
C GLU A 191 28.77 -14.09 14.22
N LEU A 192 28.15 -12.93 14.40
CA LEU A 192 26.70 -12.76 14.42
C LEU A 192 26.21 -12.02 13.21
N ASP A 193 25.80 -12.74 12.19
CA ASP A 193 25.10 -12.16 11.02
C ASP A 193 23.58 -12.32 11.14
N PRO A 194 22.84 -11.25 11.48
CA PRO A 194 21.39 -11.31 11.62
C PRO A 194 20.65 -11.44 10.27
N VAL A 195 21.35 -11.33 9.14
CA VAL A 195 20.80 -11.52 7.79
C VAL A 195 20.88 -12.99 7.37
N ALA A 196 21.86 -13.72 7.87
CA ALA A 196 22.04 -15.13 7.54
C ALA A 196 20.87 -15.98 8.07
N SER A 197 20.59 -17.08 7.38
CA SER A 197 19.65 -18.09 7.90
C SER A 197 20.15 -18.66 9.22
N GLY A 198 19.24 -18.93 10.14
CA GLY A 198 19.55 -19.67 11.37
C GLY A 198 19.83 -21.15 11.10
N ASN A 199 20.09 -21.88 12.16
CA ASN A 199 20.48 -23.31 12.10
C ASN A 199 19.32 -24.27 12.35
N GLN A 200 18.08 -23.76 12.54
CA GLN A 200 16.92 -24.62 12.77
C GLN A 200 16.37 -25.11 11.41
N GLU A 201 16.22 -26.43 11.33
CA GLU A 201 15.40 -27.02 10.26
C GLU A 201 13.93 -26.77 10.57
N PHE A 202 13.09 -26.64 9.53
CA PHE A 202 11.67 -26.41 9.67
C PHE A 202 10.87 -27.07 8.54
N ASP A 203 9.65 -27.51 8.87
CA ASP A 203 8.66 -28.01 7.92
C ASP A 203 7.80 -26.87 7.39
N GLU A 204 7.38 -26.96 6.12
CA GLU A 204 6.39 -26.05 5.51
C GLU A 204 5.09 -26.83 5.28
N ARG A 205 3.97 -26.35 5.82
CA ARG A 205 2.64 -26.99 5.65
C ARG A 205 1.57 -25.95 5.33
N SER A 206 0.70 -26.25 4.39
CA SER A 206 -0.48 -25.43 4.09
C SER A 206 -1.72 -26.06 4.70
N LEU A 207 -2.47 -25.29 5.50
CA LEU A 207 -3.73 -25.69 6.08
C LEU A 207 -4.86 -24.76 5.61
N ILE A 208 -6.08 -25.30 5.55
CA ILE A 208 -7.29 -24.52 5.26
C ILE A 208 -8.16 -24.51 6.50
N PHE A 209 -8.32 -23.32 7.09
CA PHE A 209 -9.20 -23.10 8.21
C PHE A 209 -10.53 -22.51 7.73
N ARG A 210 -11.66 -23.09 8.15
CA ARG A 210 -12.99 -22.63 7.74
C ARG A 210 -13.71 -21.94 8.88
N ASP A 211 -13.84 -20.61 8.77
CA ASP A 211 -14.71 -19.85 9.66
C ASP A 211 -16.16 -19.91 9.12
N ARG A 212 -16.91 -20.85 9.68
CA ARG A 212 -18.32 -21.09 9.28
C ARG A 212 -19.24 -19.93 9.65
N ARG A 213 -18.86 -19.09 10.62
CA ARG A 213 -19.70 -17.95 11.05
C ARG A 213 -19.67 -16.80 10.06
N ARG A 214 -18.50 -16.58 9.44
CA ARG A 214 -18.27 -15.52 8.45
C ARG A 214 -18.22 -16.06 7.01
N ASP A 215 -18.41 -17.36 6.82
CA ASP A 215 -18.29 -18.07 5.54
C ASP A 215 -16.95 -17.78 4.84
N ARG A 216 -15.85 -17.94 5.58
CA ARG A 216 -14.50 -17.66 5.08
C ARG A 216 -13.60 -18.89 5.16
N ALA A 217 -12.93 -19.21 4.06
CA ALA A 217 -11.89 -20.24 4.00
C ALA A 217 -10.52 -19.54 3.97
N ILE A 218 -9.77 -19.65 5.06
CA ILE A 218 -8.49 -18.97 5.23
C ILE A 218 -7.37 -20.00 5.03
N ILE A 219 -6.66 -19.88 3.91
CA ILE A 219 -5.48 -20.70 3.64
C ILE A 219 -4.32 -20.12 4.43
N THR A 220 -3.62 -20.96 5.17
CA THR A 220 -2.50 -20.52 6.02
C THR A 220 -1.29 -21.43 5.78
N ASP A 221 -0.17 -20.85 5.37
CA ASP A 221 1.10 -21.55 5.28
C ASP A 221 1.80 -21.47 6.65
N LEU A 222 2.11 -22.63 7.23
CA LEU A 222 2.82 -22.77 8.50
C LEU A 222 4.28 -23.15 8.23
N TYR A 223 5.20 -22.44 8.86
CA TYR A 223 6.63 -22.74 8.89
C TYR A 223 6.95 -23.18 10.32
N LEU A 224 7.28 -24.44 10.47
CA LEU A 224 7.30 -25.16 11.75
C LEU A 224 8.73 -25.63 12.07
N PRO A 225 9.53 -24.86 12.83
CA PRO A 225 10.82 -25.34 13.31
C PRO A 225 10.62 -26.46 14.32
N GLU A 226 11.63 -27.31 14.49
CA GLU A 226 11.63 -28.32 15.52
C GLU A 226 11.45 -27.67 16.91
N THR A 227 10.52 -28.20 17.69
CA THR A 227 10.22 -27.72 19.03
C THR A 227 10.93 -28.59 20.06
N ALA A 228 11.68 -27.98 20.97
CA ALA A 228 12.25 -28.71 22.09
C ALA A 228 11.13 -29.28 22.99
N ALA A 229 11.32 -30.50 23.49
CA ALA A 229 10.32 -31.14 24.33
C ALA A 229 9.94 -30.26 25.54
N GLY A 230 8.64 -29.98 25.69
CA GLY A 230 8.08 -29.16 26.77
C GLY A 230 8.22 -27.64 26.60
N SER A 231 8.62 -27.15 25.41
CA SER A 231 8.61 -25.73 25.08
C SER A 231 7.69 -25.46 23.88
N LYS A 232 7.16 -24.22 23.81
CA LYS A 232 6.40 -23.72 22.65
C LYS A 232 7.28 -22.74 21.90
N ASN A 233 7.33 -22.85 20.57
CA ASN A 233 8.05 -21.88 19.75
C ASN A 233 7.30 -20.53 19.76
N PRO A 234 8.01 -19.39 19.83
CA PRO A 234 7.40 -18.08 19.63
C PRO A 234 6.67 -18.03 18.29
N LEU A 235 5.48 -17.43 18.27
CA LEU A 235 4.62 -17.39 17.09
C LEU A 235 4.67 -16.03 16.40
N VAL A 236 4.85 -16.03 15.10
CA VAL A 236 4.76 -14.85 14.23
C VAL A 236 3.65 -15.04 13.22
N ILE A 237 2.77 -14.05 13.11
CA ILE A 237 1.73 -13.97 12.08
C ILE A 237 2.20 -13.07 10.95
N LEU A 238 2.04 -13.51 9.69
CA LEU A 238 2.27 -12.67 8.52
C LEU A 238 0.95 -12.34 7.83
N SER A 239 0.72 -11.05 7.54
CA SER A 239 -0.45 -10.53 6.86
C SER A 239 -0.03 -9.77 5.58
N HIS A 240 -0.47 -10.26 4.42
CA HIS A 240 -0.13 -9.70 3.11
C HIS A 240 -0.88 -8.39 2.81
N GLY A 241 -0.42 -7.64 1.78
CA GLY A 241 -1.07 -6.45 1.26
C GLY A 241 -2.34 -6.74 0.45
N TYR A 242 -2.98 -5.66 -0.05
CA TYR A 242 -4.10 -5.77 -0.99
C TYR A 242 -3.64 -6.44 -2.29
N ALA A 243 -4.50 -7.27 -2.90
CA ALA A 243 -4.23 -8.00 -4.14
C ALA A 243 -2.91 -8.81 -4.11
N ALA A 244 -2.50 -9.27 -2.92
CA ALA A 244 -1.36 -10.15 -2.72
C ALA A 244 -1.82 -11.53 -2.21
N ASN A 245 -0.90 -12.36 -1.75
CA ASN A 245 -1.22 -13.66 -1.20
C ASN A 245 -0.28 -13.99 -0.01
N ARG A 246 -0.54 -15.10 0.66
CA ARG A 246 0.23 -15.58 1.82
C ARG A 246 1.73 -15.78 1.57
N ARG A 247 2.17 -15.91 0.31
CA ARG A 247 3.59 -16.10 -0.04
C ARG A 247 4.34 -14.79 -0.30
N PHE A 248 3.66 -13.67 -0.13
CA PHE A 248 4.20 -12.35 -0.44
C PHE A 248 5.41 -11.95 0.41
N LEU A 249 5.52 -12.53 1.61
CA LEU A 249 6.61 -12.31 2.58
C LEU A 249 7.35 -13.60 2.93
N THR A 250 7.43 -14.58 2.03
CA THR A 250 8.02 -15.90 2.28
C THR A 250 9.47 -15.81 2.78
N TYR A 251 10.25 -14.83 2.30
CA TYR A 251 11.64 -14.66 2.75
C TYR A 251 11.74 -14.33 4.25
N ILE A 252 10.77 -13.57 4.80
CA ILE A 252 10.68 -13.31 6.25
C ILE A 252 10.27 -14.59 6.98
N ALA A 253 9.26 -15.30 6.46
CA ALA A 253 8.77 -16.53 7.07
C ALA A 253 9.89 -17.56 7.24
N ARG A 254 10.61 -17.86 6.17
CA ARG A 254 11.72 -18.82 6.17
C ARG A 254 12.89 -18.37 7.05
N HIS A 255 13.21 -17.08 6.99
CA HIS A 255 14.26 -16.51 7.82
C HIS A 255 13.95 -16.69 9.31
N LEU A 256 12.76 -16.29 9.75
CA LEU A 256 12.37 -16.41 11.15
C LEU A 256 12.21 -17.87 11.59
N ALA A 257 11.70 -18.74 10.72
CA ALA A 257 11.59 -20.17 11.02
C ALA A 257 12.97 -20.81 11.24
N SER A 258 13.97 -20.46 10.42
CA SER A 258 15.34 -20.94 10.60
C SER A 258 16.00 -20.46 11.91
N HIS A 259 15.42 -19.43 12.56
CA HIS A 259 15.82 -18.92 13.87
C HIS A 259 14.92 -19.41 15.04
N GLY A 260 14.05 -20.40 14.79
CA GLY A 260 13.24 -21.07 15.80
C GLY A 260 11.88 -20.42 16.08
N TYR A 261 11.41 -19.53 15.21
CA TYR A 261 10.06 -18.98 15.30
C TYR A 261 9.08 -19.81 14.48
N THR A 262 7.97 -20.20 15.06
CA THR A 262 6.84 -20.68 14.24
C THR A 262 6.23 -19.50 13.51
N VAL A 263 6.01 -19.63 12.19
CA VAL A 263 5.41 -18.56 11.40
C VAL A 263 4.13 -19.06 10.74
N ALA A 264 3.04 -18.29 10.87
CA ALA A 264 1.77 -18.55 10.19
C ALA A 264 1.47 -17.39 9.23
N SER A 265 1.51 -17.66 7.93
CA SER A 265 1.24 -16.68 6.88
C SER A 265 -0.16 -16.90 6.30
N LEU A 266 -1.06 -15.94 6.55
CA LEU A 266 -2.47 -16.04 6.19
C LEU A 266 -2.74 -15.48 4.80
N GLU A 267 -3.71 -16.10 4.08
CA GLU A 267 -4.35 -15.52 2.91
C GLU A 267 -5.73 -14.98 3.28
N HIS A 268 -5.94 -13.67 3.14
CA HIS A 268 -7.22 -13.02 3.41
C HIS A 268 -8.12 -13.12 2.18
N PRO A 269 -9.20 -13.91 2.18
CA PRO A 269 -9.95 -14.25 0.96
C PRO A 269 -10.52 -13.05 0.21
N GLY A 270 -11.04 -12.06 0.92
CA GLY A 270 -11.71 -10.90 0.31
C GLY A 270 -10.78 -9.78 -0.14
N SER A 271 -9.45 -9.96 -0.06
CA SER A 271 -8.45 -8.97 -0.47
C SER A 271 -7.17 -9.60 -1.03
N SER A 272 -7.23 -10.89 -1.38
CA SER A 272 -6.13 -11.60 -2.04
C SER A 272 -6.16 -11.40 -3.56
N ILE A 273 -5.07 -11.79 -4.24
CA ILE A 273 -4.99 -11.71 -5.71
C ILE A 273 -6.08 -12.52 -6.41
N ASN A 274 -6.58 -13.57 -5.78
CA ASN A 274 -7.64 -14.42 -6.34
C ASN A 274 -8.97 -13.65 -6.50
N MET A 275 -9.21 -12.61 -5.69
CA MET A 275 -10.37 -11.73 -5.82
C MET A 275 -10.39 -11.00 -7.18
N LEU A 276 -9.22 -10.64 -7.72
CA LEU A 276 -9.12 -9.97 -9.03
C LEU A 276 -9.47 -10.89 -10.21
N SER A 277 -9.51 -12.20 -9.99
CA SER A 277 -9.84 -13.20 -11.01
C SER A 277 -11.34 -13.47 -11.10
N ASP A 278 -12.15 -12.98 -10.15
CA ASP A 278 -13.59 -13.10 -10.19
C ASP A 278 -14.17 -12.11 -11.22
N SER A 279 -15.01 -12.64 -12.12
CA SER A 279 -15.63 -11.92 -13.24
C SER A 279 -16.61 -10.80 -12.82
N GLU A 280 -16.83 -10.61 -11.53
CA GLU A 280 -17.69 -9.57 -10.93
C GLU A 280 -16.87 -8.45 -10.25
N PHE A 281 -15.58 -8.27 -10.64
CA PHE A 281 -14.76 -7.19 -10.09
C PHE A 281 -15.38 -5.84 -10.44
N ASP A 282 -15.91 -5.18 -9.43
CA ASP A 282 -16.47 -3.83 -9.51
C ASP A 282 -15.34 -2.82 -9.23
N LEU A 283 -15.00 -2.02 -10.25
CA LEU A 283 -14.00 -0.95 -10.12
C LEU A 283 -14.42 0.13 -9.10
N GLU A 284 -15.71 0.31 -8.84
CA GLU A 284 -16.22 1.24 -7.82
C GLU A 284 -16.01 0.69 -6.39
N ALA A 285 -15.83 -0.63 -6.23
CA ALA A 285 -15.60 -1.30 -4.96
C ALA A 285 -14.23 -1.98 -4.92
N LEU A 286 -13.15 -1.20 -5.03
CA LEU A 286 -11.75 -1.70 -4.96
C LEU A 286 -11.52 -2.62 -3.76
N LEU A 287 -12.14 -2.32 -2.62
CA LEU A 287 -12.06 -3.14 -1.41
C LEU A 287 -13.45 -3.14 -0.75
N SER A 288 -13.99 -4.32 -0.47
CA SER A 288 -15.19 -4.40 0.37
C SER A 288 -14.94 -3.72 1.73
N PRO A 289 -15.82 -2.80 2.17
CA PRO A 289 -15.70 -2.15 3.48
C PRO A 289 -15.49 -3.14 4.62
N GLN A 290 -16.15 -4.29 4.52
CA GLN A 290 -16.10 -5.33 5.53
C GLN A 290 -14.70 -5.96 5.67
N GLU A 291 -13.82 -5.86 4.64
CA GLU A 291 -12.46 -6.39 4.73
C GLU A 291 -11.59 -5.65 5.75
N LEU A 292 -11.85 -4.38 6.02
CA LEU A 292 -11.19 -3.67 7.12
C LEU A 292 -11.48 -4.34 8.48
N LEU A 293 -12.64 -4.95 8.64
CA LEU A 293 -13.01 -5.69 9.86
C LEU A 293 -12.61 -7.16 9.78
N ASN A 294 -12.80 -7.77 8.62
CA ASN A 294 -12.54 -9.20 8.43
C ASN A 294 -11.07 -9.56 8.60
N ARG A 295 -10.15 -8.74 8.12
CA ARG A 295 -8.71 -9.06 8.19
C ARG A 295 -8.19 -9.21 9.63
N PRO A 296 -8.43 -8.28 10.57
CA PRO A 296 -8.12 -8.52 11.98
C PRO A 296 -8.83 -9.75 12.56
N GLN A 297 -10.11 -9.94 12.22
CA GLN A 297 -10.88 -11.10 12.68
C GLN A 297 -10.36 -12.43 12.11
N ASP A 298 -9.83 -12.45 10.88
CA ASP A 298 -9.17 -13.62 10.30
C ASP A 298 -7.96 -14.05 11.14
N VAL A 299 -7.13 -13.08 11.54
CA VAL A 299 -5.97 -13.34 12.40
C VAL A 299 -6.42 -13.90 13.75
N SER A 300 -7.37 -13.25 14.41
CA SER A 300 -7.90 -13.71 15.70
C SER A 300 -8.51 -15.12 15.61
N PHE A 301 -9.21 -15.40 14.51
CA PHE A 301 -9.76 -16.73 14.24
C PHE A 301 -8.64 -17.78 14.09
N ILE A 302 -7.60 -17.49 13.30
CA ILE A 302 -6.45 -18.40 13.13
C ILE A 302 -5.74 -18.63 14.45
N LEU A 303 -5.54 -17.61 15.27
CA LEU A 303 -4.95 -17.80 16.62
C LEU A 303 -5.80 -18.73 17.49
N ASN A 304 -7.14 -18.66 17.40
CA ASN A 304 -8.04 -19.59 18.11
C ASN A 304 -7.88 -21.02 17.58
N GLU A 305 -7.78 -21.20 16.26
CA GLU A 305 -7.60 -22.51 15.65
C GLU A 305 -6.22 -23.11 15.96
N LEU A 306 -5.15 -22.32 15.95
CA LEU A 306 -3.81 -22.77 16.38
C LEU A 306 -3.80 -23.16 17.85
N ALA A 307 -4.46 -22.39 18.72
CA ALA A 307 -4.63 -22.75 20.13
C ALA A 307 -5.45 -24.05 20.30
N ARG A 308 -6.42 -24.30 19.43
CA ARG A 308 -7.18 -25.56 19.41
C ARG A 308 -6.30 -26.74 18.97
N LEU A 309 -5.47 -26.54 17.93
CA LEU A 309 -4.51 -27.56 17.47
C LEU A 309 -3.49 -27.89 18.58
N ASN A 310 -2.96 -26.93 19.30
CA ASN A 310 -2.10 -27.16 20.45
C ASN A 310 -2.71 -28.11 21.49
N ARG A 311 -4.03 -28.02 21.72
CA ARG A 311 -4.70 -28.81 22.76
C ARG A 311 -5.16 -30.19 22.29
N HIS A 312 -5.50 -30.33 21.01
CA HIS A 312 -6.26 -31.50 20.53
C HIS A 312 -5.59 -32.28 19.40
N SER A 313 -4.55 -31.76 18.77
CA SER A 313 -3.86 -32.44 17.68
C SER A 313 -2.61 -33.15 18.18
N SER A 314 -2.48 -34.44 17.91
CA SER A 314 -1.22 -35.16 18.20
C SER A 314 -0.03 -34.66 17.39
N THR A 315 -0.29 -34.05 16.21
CA THR A 315 0.76 -33.52 15.32
C THR A 315 1.25 -32.16 15.76
N PHE A 316 0.38 -31.32 16.33
CA PHE A 316 0.66 -29.92 16.65
C PHE A 316 0.62 -29.60 18.15
N GLN A 317 0.56 -30.65 18.99
CA GLN A 317 0.48 -30.46 20.44
C GLN A 317 1.65 -29.62 20.96
N ASP A 318 1.33 -28.55 21.67
CA ASP A 318 2.28 -27.63 22.34
C ASP A 318 3.33 -26.99 21.38
N GLN A 319 3.04 -26.87 20.09
CA GLN A 319 3.98 -26.29 19.12
C GLN A 319 3.92 -24.75 19.00
N PHE A 320 2.78 -24.13 19.37
CA PHE A 320 2.56 -22.70 19.14
C PHE A 320 2.43 -21.92 20.46
N ASN A 321 3.19 -20.85 20.60
CA ASN A 321 2.90 -19.85 21.66
C ASN A 321 1.83 -18.88 21.14
N THR A 322 0.55 -19.20 21.40
CA THR A 322 -0.58 -18.40 20.93
C THR A 322 -0.98 -17.26 21.88
N ASP A 323 -0.28 -17.10 23.00
CA ASP A 323 -0.58 -16.10 24.02
C ASP A 323 0.35 -14.88 23.95
N ASP A 324 1.49 -15.02 23.24
CA ASP A 324 2.51 -13.99 23.02
C ASP A 324 2.94 -14.05 21.56
N VAL A 325 2.32 -13.21 20.74
CA VAL A 325 2.38 -13.26 19.29
C VAL A 325 2.91 -11.95 18.73
N THR A 326 3.85 -12.05 17.79
CA THR A 326 4.23 -10.91 16.95
C THR A 326 3.46 -10.95 15.62
N ILE A 327 2.96 -9.81 15.17
CA ILE A 327 2.36 -9.68 13.85
C ILE A 327 3.24 -8.83 12.93
N ILE A 328 3.48 -9.31 11.70
CA ILE A 328 4.19 -8.57 10.65
C ILE A 328 3.24 -8.42 9.46
N GLY A 329 3.00 -7.18 9.03
CA GLY A 329 2.10 -6.92 7.92
C GLY A 329 2.66 -5.92 6.92
N HIS A 330 2.37 -6.14 5.63
CA HIS A 330 2.73 -5.23 4.55
C HIS A 330 1.50 -4.50 4.02
N SER A 331 1.60 -3.19 3.76
CA SER A 331 0.54 -2.41 3.12
C SER A 331 -0.79 -2.51 3.90
N LEU A 332 -1.85 -3.07 3.34
CA LEU A 332 -3.11 -3.35 4.04
C LEU A 332 -2.92 -4.37 5.19
N GLY A 333 -1.91 -5.25 5.10
CA GLY A 333 -1.50 -6.10 6.22
C GLY A 333 -0.86 -5.31 7.36
N GLY A 334 -0.16 -4.21 7.04
CA GLY A 334 0.36 -3.27 8.04
C GLY A 334 -0.76 -2.56 8.80
N TYR A 335 -1.84 -2.18 8.11
CA TYR A 335 -3.07 -1.75 8.76
C TYR A 335 -3.60 -2.84 9.72
N THR A 336 -3.70 -4.09 9.23
CA THR A 336 -4.18 -5.23 10.03
C THR A 336 -3.35 -5.41 11.30
N ALA A 337 -2.02 -5.28 11.19
CA ALA A 337 -1.11 -5.39 12.32
C ALA A 337 -1.37 -4.32 13.39
N LEU A 338 -1.52 -3.06 12.97
CA LEU A 338 -1.75 -1.94 13.90
C LEU A 338 -3.15 -1.95 14.51
N ALA A 339 -4.18 -2.39 13.77
CA ALA A 339 -5.52 -2.56 14.30
C ALA A 339 -5.56 -3.63 15.41
N LEU A 340 -4.86 -4.77 15.21
CA LEU A 340 -4.73 -5.82 16.22
C LEU A 340 -3.84 -5.41 17.41
N ALA A 341 -2.90 -4.50 17.18
CA ALA A 341 -2.04 -3.93 18.23
C ALA A 341 -2.76 -2.94 19.17
N GLY A 342 -4.02 -2.60 18.89
CA GLY A 342 -4.82 -1.66 19.68
C GLY A 342 -5.16 -0.35 18.99
N GLY A 343 -4.75 -0.16 17.72
CA GLY A 343 -5.13 1.01 16.94
C GLY A 343 -6.64 1.12 16.80
N GLU A 344 -7.22 2.23 17.26
CA GLU A 344 -8.65 2.51 17.18
C GLU A 344 -9.02 3.17 15.85
N LEU A 345 -9.91 2.56 15.08
CA LEU A 345 -10.40 3.13 13.81
C LEU A 345 -11.25 4.37 14.06
N ASP A 346 -10.99 5.46 13.36
CA ASP A 346 -11.82 6.67 13.32
C ASP A 346 -12.58 6.76 11.99
N LEU A 347 -13.74 6.10 11.93
CA LEU A 347 -14.58 6.07 10.73
C LEU A 347 -15.19 7.43 10.38
N MET A 348 -15.22 8.35 11.35
CA MET A 348 -15.66 9.74 11.09
C MET A 348 -14.55 10.54 10.38
N ALA A 349 -13.27 10.33 10.75
CA ALA A 349 -12.14 10.93 10.03
C ALA A 349 -12.08 10.40 8.58
N VAL A 350 -12.24 9.10 8.39
CA VAL A 350 -12.31 8.48 7.04
C VAL A 350 -13.43 9.12 6.21
N ARG A 351 -14.65 9.26 6.76
CA ARG A 351 -15.76 9.90 6.04
C ARG A 351 -15.49 11.34 5.68
N ARG A 352 -15.03 12.15 6.64
CA ARG A 352 -14.69 13.56 6.36
C ARG A 352 -13.70 13.68 5.21
N PHE A 353 -12.68 12.82 5.21
CA PHE A 353 -11.69 12.78 4.13
C PHE A 353 -12.31 12.35 2.80
N CYS A 354 -13.20 11.35 2.80
CA CYS A 354 -13.75 10.75 1.58
C CYS A 354 -15.01 11.46 1.03
N GLN A 355 -15.60 12.41 1.75
CA GLN A 355 -16.76 13.19 1.27
C GLN A 355 -16.45 14.07 0.06
N ASN A 356 -15.24 14.58 -0.06
CA ASN A 356 -14.79 15.39 -1.18
C ASN A 356 -14.03 14.49 -2.18
N VAL A 357 -14.79 13.72 -2.94
CA VAL A 357 -14.22 12.75 -3.90
C VAL A 357 -13.76 13.47 -5.17
N THR A 358 -12.57 14.07 -5.11
CA THR A 358 -11.82 14.35 -6.33
C THR A 358 -10.74 13.27 -6.47
N PRO A 359 -10.57 12.63 -7.64
CA PRO A 359 -9.48 11.68 -7.88
C PRO A 359 -8.10 12.30 -7.68
N ILE A 360 -8.05 13.60 -7.67
CA ILE A 360 -6.86 14.43 -7.70
C ILE A 360 -6.34 14.64 -6.29
N GLY A 361 -5.04 14.43 -6.12
CA GLY A 361 -4.36 14.59 -4.84
C GLY A 361 -4.40 13.36 -3.94
N ARG A 362 -4.95 12.24 -4.39
CA ARG A 362 -5.07 11.00 -3.62
C ARG A 362 -4.11 9.93 -4.08
N SER A 363 -3.47 9.27 -3.13
CA SER A 363 -2.69 8.06 -3.39
C SER A 363 -3.61 6.84 -3.56
N PRO A 364 -3.14 5.74 -4.16
CA PRO A 364 -3.88 4.47 -4.17
C PRO A 364 -4.30 4.00 -2.77
N ALA A 365 -3.48 4.25 -1.75
CA ALA A 365 -3.80 3.95 -0.36
C ALA A 365 -5.02 4.74 0.15
N ASP A 366 -5.18 5.99 -0.28
CA ASP A 366 -6.31 6.83 0.14
C ASP A 366 -7.63 6.28 -0.40
N TRP A 367 -7.62 5.77 -1.65
CA TRP A 367 -8.79 5.11 -2.25
C TRP A 367 -9.19 3.85 -1.49
N LEU A 368 -8.23 2.99 -1.16
CA LEU A 368 -8.50 1.77 -0.39
C LEU A 368 -9.08 2.10 1.00
N GLN A 369 -8.61 3.17 1.64
CA GLN A 369 -9.12 3.61 2.94
C GLN A 369 -10.55 4.16 2.85
N CYS A 370 -10.92 4.76 1.72
CA CYS A 370 -12.27 5.30 1.52
C CYS A 370 -13.37 4.22 1.52
N SER A 371 -13.04 2.95 1.30
CA SER A 371 -14.00 1.87 1.52
C SER A 371 -14.56 1.89 2.96
N GLY A 372 -13.74 2.27 3.93
CA GLY A 372 -14.14 2.42 5.33
C GLY A 372 -15.23 3.45 5.58
N ALA A 373 -15.44 4.41 4.66
CA ALA A 373 -16.51 5.40 4.78
C ALA A 373 -17.92 4.79 4.76
N GLN A 374 -18.08 3.59 4.23
CA GLN A 374 -19.35 2.86 4.18
C GLN A 374 -19.64 2.06 5.46
N LEU A 375 -18.67 1.87 6.34
CA LEU A 375 -18.87 1.20 7.63
C LEU A 375 -19.74 2.06 8.57
N PRO A 376 -20.40 1.48 9.60
CA PRO A 376 -21.17 2.24 10.58
C PRO A 376 -20.37 3.36 11.24
N ASN A 377 -21.04 4.44 11.65
CA ASN A 377 -20.39 5.56 12.34
C ASN A 377 -19.77 5.15 13.69
N GLY A 378 -18.65 5.78 14.04
CA GLY A 378 -18.03 5.68 15.35
C GLY A 378 -16.54 5.30 15.28
N THR A 379 -15.98 5.11 16.43
CA THR A 379 -14.66 4.50 16.60
C THR A 379 -14.81 2.99 16.80
N MET A 380 -13.80 2.23 16.41
CA MET A 380 -13.84 0.77 16.50
C MET A 380 -12.46 0.24 16.91
N ASN A 381 -12.43 -0.50 18.01
CA ASN A 381 -11.24 -1.22 18.49
C ASN A 381 -11.31 -2.69 18.05
N LEU A 382 -10.27 -3.15 17.35
CA LEU A 382 -10.12 -4.52 16.84
C LEU A 382 -8.94 -5.25 17.49
N GLN A 383 -8.49 -4.79 18.65
CA GLN A 383 -7.36 -5.33 19.39
C GLN A 383 -7.54 -6.81 19.71
N ASP A 384 -6.45 -7.56 19.54
CA ASP A 384 -6.31 -8.90 20.09
C ASP A 384 -5.14 -8.90 21.09
N HIS A 385 -5.46 -9.03 22.37
CA HIS A 385 -4.48 -8.94 23.46
C HIS A 385 -3.38 -10.02 23.43
N ARG A 386 -3.47 -10.99 22.54
CA ARG A 386 -2.39 -11.96 22.28
C ARG A 386 -1.28 -11.37 21.43
N ILE A 387 -1.57 -10.29 20.69
CA ILE A 387 -0.55 -9.56 19.95
C ILE A 387 0.23 -8.69 20.91
N GLN A 388 1.50 -9.02 21.10
CA GLN A 388 2.40 -8.37 22.04
C GLN A 388 3.44 -7.48 21.34
N SER A 389 3.61 -7.60 20.04
CA SER A 389 4.44 -6.70 19.25
C SER A 389 4.00 -6.67 17.78
N ALA A 390 4.27 -5.57 17.08
CA ALA A 390 3.85 -5.35 15.70
C ALA A 390 4.96 -4.79 14.81
N ILE A 391 5.06 -5.30 13.58
CA ILE A 391 5.90 -4.76 12.51
C ILE A 391 5.00 -4.41 11.32
N ALA A 392 4.94 -3.14 10.97
CA ALA A 392 4.15 -2.61 9.86
C ALA A 392 5.09 -2.15 8.73
N LEU A 393 5.08 -2.87 7.60
CA LEU A 393 5.92 -2.59 6.43
C LEU A 393 5.11 -1.77 5.42
N ASN A 394 5.48 -0.51 5.18
CA ASN A 394 4.78 0.41 4.28
C ASN A 394 3.24 0.38 4.47
N PRO A 395 2.72 0.58 5.69
CA PRO A 395 1.31 0.37 6.01
C PRO A 395 0.37 1.38 5.33
N ILE A 396 -0.89 1.00 5.14
CA ILE A 396 -2.00 1.87 4.70
C ILE A 396 -2.73 2.38 5.96
N ILE A 397 -2.37 3.55 6.47
CA ILE A 397 -2.88 4.03 7.76
C ILE A 397 -3.09 5.55 7.88
N SER A 398 -3.03 6.31 6.78
CA SER A 398 -3.07 7.78 6.85
C SER A 398 -4.35 8.35 7.47
N HIS A 399 -5.50 7.71 7.24
CA HIS A 399 -6.82 8.22 7.66
C HIS A 399 -7.60 7.25 8.54
N LEU A 400 -7.30 5.95 8.47
CA LEU A 400 -8.07 4.91 9.16
C LEU A 400 -8.11 5.08 10.68
N PHE A 401 -7.00 5.55 11.26
CA PHE A 401 -6.87 5.75 12.71
C PHE A 401 -7.05 7.23 13.14
N GLY A 402 -7.42 8.11 12.20
CA GLY A 402 -7.53 9.55 12.49
C GLY A 402 -6.25 10.15 13.10
N ASP A 403 -6.42 11.22 13.88
CA ASP A 403 -5.30 11.92 14.50
C ASP A 403 -4.86 11.34 15.87
N GLN A 404 -5.63 10.44 16.45
CA GLN A 404 -5.41 9.93 17.80
C GLN A 404 -5.52 8.39 17.93
N GLY A 405 -6.06 7.69 16.94
CA GLY A 405 -6.37 6.27 17.10
C GLY A 405 -5.16 5.36 17.33
N LEU A 406 -3.97 5.78 16.90
CA LEU A 406 -2.73 5.05 17.20
C LEU A 406 -2.12 5.37 18.56
N SER A 407 -2.64 6.34 19.32
CA SER A 407 -2.18 6.61 20.69
C SER A 407 -2.53 5.49 21.67
N GLU A 408 -3.49 4.64 21.31
CA GLU A 408 -3.87 3.46 22.09
C GLU A 408 -2.91 2.26 21.88
N VAL A 409 -2.00 2.36 20.90
CA VAL A 409 -1.00 1.30 20.65
C VAL A 409 0.19 1.49 21.61
N ASP A 410 0.21 0.72 22.66
CA ASP A 410 1.22 0.76 23.73
C ASP A 410 2.26 -0.36 23.67
N ILE A 411 2.04 -1.38 22.83
CA ILE A 411 2.98 -2.49 22.61
C ILE A 411 4.16 -2.06 21.70
N PRO A 412 5.32 -2.74 21.81
CA PRO A 412 6.46 -2.50 20.93
C PRO A 412 6.05 -2.55 19.46
N THR A 413 6.33 -1.48 18.72
CA THR A 413 5.91 -1.33 17.33
C THR A 413 7.04 -0.82 16.44
N LEU A 414 7.25 -1.48 15.29
CA LEU A 414 8.19 -1.07 14.26
C LEU A 414 7.42 -0.69 13.00
N ILE A 415 7.63 0.54 12.51
CA ILE A 415 7.11 0.99 11.20
C ILE A 415 8.26 1.08 10.23
N PHE A 416 8.16 0.38 9.11
CA PHE A 416 9.07 0.50 7.97
C PHE A 416 8.46 1.44 6.92
N SER A 417 9.28 2.35 6.42
CA SER A 417 8.89 3.43 5.49
C SER A 417 9.83 3.47 4.29
N SER A 418 9.28 3.39 3.09
CA SER A 418 9.98 3.56 1.82
C SER A 418 9.78 4.97 1.28
N SER A 419 10.85 5.72 1.02
CA SER A 419 10.70 7.14 0.66
C SER A 419 10.14 7.37 -0.74
N LYS A 420 10.34 6.44 -1.67
CA LYS A 420 9.78 6.48 -3.04
C LYS A 420 8.48 5.68 -3.18
N ASP A 421 7.75 5.51 -2.09
CA ASP A 421 6.46 4.82 -2.07
C ASP A 421 5.35 5.75 -2.59
N ALA A 422 4.88 5.49 -3.82
CA ALA A 422 3.79 6.23 -4.44
C ALA A 422 2.40 5.66 -4.08
N ILE A 423 2.34 4.45 -3.53
CA ILE A 423 1.11 3.78 -3.11
C ILE A 423 0.72 4.23 -1.70
N THR A 424 1.67 4.15 -0.76
CA THR A 424 1.51 4.62 0.62
C THR A 424 2.55 5.70 0.94
N PRO A 425 2.37 6.96 0.45
CA PRO A 425 3.37 8.01 0.63
C PRO A 425 3.82 8.15 2.08
N SER A 426 5.14 8.16 2.29
CA SER A 426 5.76 8.00 3.61
C SER A 426 5.33 9.05 4.63
N LEU A 427 5.14 10.30 4.20
CA LEU A 427 4.74 11.38 5.11
C LEU A 427 3.38 11.10 5.76
N SER A 428 2.37 10.76 4.97
CA SER A 428 1.00 10.58 5.45
C SER A 428 0.75 9.21 6.08
N ASN A 429 1.37 8.15 5.53
CA ASN A 429 1.08 6.78 5.94
C ASN A 429 2.07 6.21 6.97
N GLN A 430 3.24 6.79 7.18
CA GLN A 430 4.24 6.26 8.12
C GLN A 430 4.71 7.31 9.13
N LEU A 431 5.19 8.49 8.67
CA LEU A 431 5.85 9.45 9.56
C LEU A 431 4.89 10.13 10.53
N LYS A 432 3.73 10.62 10.05
CA LYS A 432 2.69 11.21 10.91
C LYS A 432 2.09 10.17 11.85
N PRO A 433 1.67 8.98 11.37
CA PRO A 433 1.17 7.92 12.24
C PRO A 433 2.19 7.44 13.27
N PHE A 434 3.47 7.30 12.90
CA PHE A 434 4.52 6.93 13.85
C PHE A 434 4.60 7.88 15.05
N ALA A 435 4.37 9.18 14.84
CA ALA A 435 4.40 10.15 15.92
C ALA A 435 3.28 9.93 16.96
N GLN A 436 2.17 9.28 16.59
CA GLN A 436 1.03 9.01 17.49
C GLN A 436 1.26 7.82 18.42
N LEU A 437 2.08 6.83 18.03
CA LEU A 437 2.31 5.62 18.84
C LEU A 437 2.83 5.99 20.24
N SER A 438 2.25 5.39 21.28
CA SER A 438 2.60 5.66 22.68
C SER A 438 3.66 4.72 23.25
N GLY A 439 3.71 3.47 22.76
CA GLY A 439 4.64 2.44 23.22
C GLY A 439 6.07 2.62 22.72
N LYS A 440 6.92 1.63 23.02
CA LYS A 440 8.27 1.53 22.44
C LYS A 440 8.18 1.39 20.93
N LYS A 441 8.79 2.33 20.18
CA LYS A 441 8.61 2.42 18.75
C LYS A 441 9.89 2.60 17.99
N TYR A 442 9.91 2.08 16.75
CA TYR A 442 11.00 2.24 15.79
C TYR A 442 10.43 2.68 14.44
N LEU A 443 11.02 3.71 13.86
CA LEU A 443 10.81 4.08 12.45
C LEU A 443 12.04 3.70 11.67
N LEU A 444 11.88 2.81 10.70
CA LEU A 444 12.90 2.41 9.75
C LEU A 444 12.62 3.10 8.42
N SER A 445 13.47 4.03 8.01
CA SER A 445 13.31 4.77 6.75
C SER A 445 14.31 4.30 5.71
N ALA A 446 13.82 3.67 4.65
CA ALA A 446 14.58 3.25 3.47
C ALA A 446 14.47 4.31 2.36
N ILE A 447 15.44 5.23 2.33
CA ILE A 447 15.50 6.30 1.34
C ILE A 447 15.95 5.71 0.01
N GLY A 448 15.14 5.89 -1.05
CA GLY A 448 15.33 5.28 -2.36
C GLY A 448 14.51 4.01 -2.60
N ALA A 449 13.95 3.39 -1.55
CA ALA A 449 13.06 2.24 -1.67
C ALA A 449 11.62 2.65 -2.03
N THR A 450 10.88 1.70 -2.61
CA THR A 450 9.49 1.85 -3.08
C THR A 450 8.55 0.91 -2.31
N HIS A 451 7.24 0.93 -2.63
CA HIS A 451 6.23 0.13 -1.95
C HIS A 451 6.54 -1.37 -1.96
N MET A 452 6.96 -1.89 -3.11
CA MET A 452 7.20 -3.32 -3.31
C MET A 452 8.60 -3.78 -2.91
N SER A 453 9.50 -2.89 -2.49
CA SER A 453 10.89 -3.23 -2.13
C SER A 453 11.00 -4.22 -0.96
N VAL A 454 9.96 -4.26 -0.12
CA VAL A 454 9.89 -5.12 1.07
C VAL A 454 9.35 -6.52 0.80
N THR A 455 8.98 -6.83 -0.44
CA THR A 455 8.31 -8.08 -0.81
C THR A 455 9.28 -9.16 -1.26
N ASP A 456 8.81 -10.41 -1.35
CA ASP A 456 9.63 -11.54 -1.79
C ASP A 456 10.18 -11.33 -3.21
N ILE A 457 11.35 -11.88 -3.48
CA ILE A 457 12.02 -11.78 -4.79
C ILE A 457 11.15 -12.34 -5.93
N HIS A 458 10.30 -13.32 -5.65
CA HIS A 458 9.43 -13.95 -6.63
C HIS A 458 8.21 -13.10 -7.03
N ASN A 459 7.98 -11.97 -6.35
CA ASN A 459 6.87 -11.07 -6.66
C ASN A 459 7.16 -10.07 -7.80
N GLN A 460 8.26 -10.23 -8.54
CA GLN A 460 8.66 -9.36 -9.66
C GLN A 460 7.58 -9.22 -10.75
N ASN A 461 6.73 -10.22 -10.89
CA ASN A 461 5.65 -10.24 -11.88
C ASN A 461 4.28 -9.87 -11.28
N SER A 462 4.25 -9.33 -10.06
CA SER A 462 3.00 -8.86 -9.46
C SER A 462 2.38 -7.75 -10.32
N PRO A 463 1.07 -7.84 -10.66
CA PRO A 463 0.37 -6.78 -11.39
C PRO A 463 0.51 -5.41 -10.72
N MET A 464 0.48 -5.35 -9.38
CA MET A 464 0.68 -4.11 -8.64
C MET A 464 2.06 -3.49 -8.85
N GLY A 465 3.12 -4.30 -9.03
CA GLY A 465 4.48 -3.79 -9.28
C GLY A 465 4.69 -3.32 -10.72
N LYS A 466 3.88 -3.81 -11.67
CA LYS A 466 4.00 -3.46 -13.09
C LYS A 466 3.17 -2.24 -13.48
N ASN A 467 2.06 -1.99 -12.80
CA ASN A 467 1.06 -0.97 -13.18
C ASN A 467 1.14 0.29 -12.31
N THR A 468 2.35 0.71 -11.90
CA THR A 468 2.58 1.96 -11.18
C THR A 468 3.32 2.95 -12.06
N PHE A 469 2.91 4.23 -12.04
CA PHE A 469 3.62 5.31 -12.75
C PHE A 469 5.03 5.56 -12.19
N VAL A 470 5.27 5.20 -10.93
CA VAL A 470 6.59 5.24 -10.32
C VAL A 470 7.21 3.85 -10.42
N PRO A 471 8.40 3.71 -11.02
CA PRO A 471 9.08 2.42 -11.10
C PRO A 471 9.28 1.79 -9.74
N GLU A 472 8.88 0.52 -9.60
CA GLU A 472 9.05 -0.22 -8.36
C GLU A 472 10.44 -0.86 -8.27
N LEU A 473 11.13 -0.63 -7.16
CA LEU A 473 12.39 -1.30 -6.84
C LEU A 473 12.08 -2.71 -6.34
N MET A 474 12.26 -3.70 -7.18
CA MET A 474 11.90 -5.11 -6.94
C MET A 474 13.04 -6.07 -7.26
N GLY A 475 12.78 -7.35 -7.05
CA GLY A 475 13.70 -8.42 -7.41
C GLY A 475 15.06 -8.31 -6.72
N LYS A 476 16.13 -8.59 -7.43
CA LYS A 476 17.50 -8.54 -6.88
C LYS A 476 17.94 -7.14 -6.46
N LYS A 477 17.42 -6.09 -7.11
CA LYS A 477 17.75 -4.70 -6.77
C LYS A 477 17.26 -4.31 -5.37
N ALA A 478 16.18 -4.94 -4.88
CA ALA A 478 15.63 -4.71 -3.54
C ALA A 478 16.27 -5.61 -2.45
N GLU A 479 17.26 -6.46 -2.78
CA GLU A 479 17.89 -7.34 -1.80
C GLU A 479 18.49 -6.62 -0.58
N PRO A 480 19.13 -5.45 -0.70
CA PRO A 480 19.60 -4.71 0.47
C PRO A 480 18.45 -4.34 1.44
N VAL A 481 17.26 -4.01 0.91
CA VAL A 481 16.07 -3.71 1.73
C VAL A 481 15.61 -4.98 2.45
N ARG A 482 15.50 -6.11 1.76
CA ARG A 482 15.12 -7.39 2.39
C ARG A 482 16.11 -7.85 3.44
N ASN A 483 17.41 -7.66 3.19
CA ASN A 483 18.45 -7.97 4.17
C ASN A 483 18.30 -7.14 5.44
N TRP A 484 18.03 -5.85 5.30
CA TRP A 484 17.78 -4.99 6.43
C TRP A 484 16.52 -5.40 7.21
N ILE A 485 15.45 -5.79 6.50
CA ILE A 485 14.22 -6.28 7.14
C ILE A 485 14.46 -7.61 7.87
N ARG A 486 15.23 -8.57 7.30
CA ARG A 486 15.60 -9.81 8.00
C ARG A 486 16.30 -9.51 9.32
N ALA A 487 17.36 -8.68 9.25
CA ALA A 487 18.15 -8.34 10.43
C ALA A 487 17.32 -7.64 11.51
N THR A 488 16.55 -6.61 11.11
CA THR A 488 15.78 -5.79 12.05
C THR A 488 14.56 -6.53 12.59
N SER A 489 13.88 -7.34 11.78
CA SER A 489 12.77 -8.17 12.28
C SER A 489 13.26 -9.16 13.33
N LEU A 490 14.35 -9.88 13.04
CA LEU A 490 14.92 -10.83 14.00
C LEU A 490 15.39 -10.10 15.29
N ALA A 491 16.10 -8.98 15.15
CA ALA A 491 16.56 -8.21 16.30
C ALA A 491 15.38 -7.66 17.13
N PHE A 492 14.31 -7.24 16.47
CA PHE A 492 13.09 -6.76 17.12
C PHE A 492 12.41 -7.88 17.93
N LEU A 493 12.27 -9.07 17.37
CA LEU A 493 11.70 -10.22 18.07
C LEU A 493 12.58 -10.72 19.22
N LYS A 494 13.89 -10.48 19.17
CA LYS A 494 14.82 -10.88 20.23
C LYS A 494 14.86 -9.93 21.42
N GLN A 495 14.19 -8.75 21.36
CA GLN A 495 14.28 -7.74 22.42
C GLN A 495 13.79 -8.22 23.80
N ASP A 496 12.80 -9.10 23.82
CA ASP A 496 12.24 -9.65 25.06
C ASP A 496 12.78 -11.06 25.38
N SER A 497 13.89 -11.44 24.72
CA SER A 497 14.56 -12.72 24.92
C SER A 497 15.86 -12.57 25.75
N PRO A 498 16.40 -13.66 26.30
CA PRO A 498 17.73 -13.65 26.92
C PRO A 498 18.86 -13.18 26.00
N GLN A 499 18.63 -13.13 24.69
CA GLN A 499 19.58 -12.67 23.69
C GLN A 499 19.42 -11.19 23.33
N ALA A 500 18.53 -10.44 23.98
CA ALA A 500 18.20 -9.05 23.68
C ALA A 500 19.46 -8.17 23.52
N GLN A 501 20.39 -8.25 24.48
CA GLN A 501 21.60 -7.45 24.47
C GLN A 501 22.50 -7.75 23.25
N LYS A 502 22.52 -9.01 22.79
CA LYS A 502 23.31 -9.44 21.63
C LYS A 502 22.73 -8.91 20.30
N TYR A 503 21.40 -8.80 20.20
CA TYR A 503 20.71 -8.37 18.98
C TYR A 503 20.39 -6.87 18.95
N GLN A 504 20.42 -6.17 20.08
CA GLN A 504 20.13 -4.74 20.19
C GLN A 504 20.95 -3.84 19.21
N PRO A 505 22.25 -4.11 18.92
CA PRO A 505 23.02 -3.33 17.96
C PRO A 505 22.40 -3.25 16.55
N PHE A 506 21.63 -4.24 16.14
CA PHE A 506 21.02 -4.32 14.81
C PHE A 506 19.74 -3.44 14.67
N LEU A 507 19.30 -2.81 15.76
CA LEU A 507 18.21 -1.83 15.77
C LEU A 507 18.72 -0.39 15.96
N THR A 508 19.99 -0.14 15.71
CA THR A 508 20.60 1.18 15.90
C THR A 508 20.77 1.95 14.58
N PRO A 509 20.85 3.28 14.64
CA PRO A 509 21.14 4.11 13.47
C PRO A 509 22.46 3.73 12.78
N GLU A 510 23.47 3.32 13.55
CA GLU A 510 24.79 2.92 13.04
C GLU A 510 24.70 1.68 12.14
N TYR A 511 23.91 0.67 12.57
CA TYR A 511 23.71 -0.53 11.74
C TYR A 511 22.93 -0.22 10.46
N ALA A 512 21.90 0.58 10.54
CA ALA A 512 21.17 1.05 9.37
C ALA A 512 22.09 1.77 8.39
N GLN A 513 22.94 2.67 8.91
CA GLN A 513 23.90 3.39 8.09
C GLN A 513 24.99 2.48 7.50
N PHE A 514 25.45 1.49 8.25
CA PHE A 514 26.41 0.47 7.79
C PHE A 514 25.88 -0.34 6.59
N LEU A 515 24.59 -0.70 6.61
CA LEU A 515 23.94 -1.43 5.50
C LEU A 515 23.57 -0.56 4.30
N SER A 516 23.68 0.76 4.41
CA SER A 516 23.35 1.69 3.32
C SER A 516 24.24 1.47 2.10
N THR A 517 23.67 1.65 0.92
CA THR A 517 24.36 1.58 -0.38
C THR A 517 24.31 2.94 -1.07
N PRO A 518 25.05 3.16 -2.16
CA PRO A 518 24.98 4.43 -2.89
C PRO A 518 23.58 4.85 -3.33
N ASN A 519 22.68 3.89 -3.59
CA ASN A 519 21.32 4.13 -4.08
C ASN A 519 20.25 3.99 -2.99
N LEU A 520 20.58 3.45 -1.83
CA LEU A 520 19.66 3.17 -0.74
C LEU A 520 20.27 3.62 0.59
N SER A 521 19.72 4.66 1.19
CA SER A 521 20.15 5.10 2.51
C SER A 521 19.16 4.62 3.58
N PHE A 522 19.65 3.86 4.56
CA PHE A 522 18.84 3.35 5.66
C PHE A 522 19.03 4.19 6.91
N ARG A 523 17.93 4.51 7.57
CA ARG A 523 17.89 5.33 8.80
C ARG A 523 16.94 4.73 9.81
N VAL A 524 17.34 4.77 11.07
CA VAL A 524 16.50 4.33 12.21
C VAL A 524 16.35 5.46 13.20
N THR A 525 15.14 5.62 13.72
CA THR A 525 14.87 6.51 14.86
C THR A 525 13.74 5.95 15.72
N GLN A 526 13.75 6.28 17.00
CA GLN A 526 12.64 6.03 17.93
C GLN A 526 11.77 7.27 18.10
N GLU A 527 12.27 8.43 17.68
CA GLU A 527 11.55 9.69 17.75
C GLU A 527 11.73 10.49 16.46
N VAL A 528 10.73 11.31 16.14
CA VAL A 528 10.85 12.27 15.05
C VAL A 528 11.68 13.46 15.54
N PRO A 529 12.81 13.81 14.88
CA PRO A 529 13.63 14.94 15.26
C PRO A 529 12.83 16.26 15.31
N PRO A 530 13.17 17.21 16.21
CA PRO A 530 12.43 18.47 16.34
C PRO A 530 12.32 19.25 15.04
N VAL A 531 13.39 19.35 14.28
CA VAL A 531 13.41 20.05 12.98
C VAL A 531 12.43 19.39 12.00
N LEU A 532 12.38 18.08 11.99
CA LEU A 532 11.45 17.33 11.16
C LEU A 532 10.00 17.50 11.62
N LYS A 533 9.74 17.58 12.95
CA LYS A 533 8.41 17.92 13.48
C LYS A 533 7.93 19.28 12.97
N LEU A 534 8.78 20.30 13.02
CA LEU A 534 8.47 21.65 12.50
C LEU A 534 8.18 21.62 11.00
N TRP A 535 8.98 20.87 10.24
CA TRP A 535 8.80 20.74 8.81
C TRP A 535 7.48 20.02 8.45
N LEU A 536 7.13 18.94 9.16
CA LEU A 536 5.86 18.24 9.03
C LEU A 536 4.66 19.15 9.30
N GLN A 537 4.73 19.98 10.34
CA GLN A 537 3.70 20.98 10.67
C GLN A 537 3.56 22.04 9.58
N GLY A 538 4.68 22.55 9.06
CA GLY A 538 4.69 23.54 7.98
C GLY A 538 4.07 23.01 6.68
N MET A 539 4.37 21.77 6.33
CA MET A 539 3.80 21.11 5.14
C MET A 539 2.30 20.87 5.29
N GLN A 540 1.83 20.47 6.47
CA GLN A 540 0.40 20.33 6.75
C GLN A 540 -0.34 21.66 6.62
N TRP A 541 0.22 22.76 7.17
CA TRP A 541 -0.35 24.10 7.04
C TRP A 541 -0.44 24.55 5.58
N THR A 542 0.60 24.25 4.77
CA THR A 542 0.64 24.58 3.35
C THR A 542 -0.44 23.83 2.57
N TYR A 543 -0.61 22.53 2.84
CA TYR A 543 -1.65 21.70 2.23
C TYR A 543 -3.06 22.25 2.54
N GLU A 544 -3.36 22.54 3.80
CA GLU A 544 -4.63 23.11 4.22
C GLU A 544 -4.92 24.46 3.53
N LYS A 545 -3.89 25.29 3.33
CA LYS A 545 -4.04 26.59 2.68
C LYS A 545 -4.18 26.52 1.17
N ILE A 546 -3.48 25.59 0.50
CA ILE A 546 -3.51 25.48 -0.96
C ILE A 546 -4.73 24.67 -1.42
N VAL A 547 -5.01 23.53 -0.78
CA VAL A 547 -6.08 22.63 -1.22
C VAL A 547 -7.46 23.12 -0.77
N LEU A 548 -7.59 23.58 0.49
CA LEU A 548 -8.88 24.05 1.02
C LEU A 548 -9.26 25.48 0.57
N ARG A 549 -8.33 26.27 0.03
CA ARG A 549 -8.63 27.62 -0.48
C ARG A 549 -9.22 27.62 -1.88
N ASN A 550 -9.05 26.53 -2.62
CA ASN A 550 -9.61 26.34 -3.96
C ASN A 550 -10.96 25.60 -3.93
N ASP A 551 -11.56 25.37 -2.75
CA ASP A 551 -12.89 24.80 -2.62
C ASP A 551 -13.94 25.93 -2.75
N PRO A 552 -14.77 25.94 -3.82
CA PRO A 552 -15.79 26.98 -4.02
C PRO A 552 -17.03 26.79 -3.13
N THR A 553 -16.99 25.98 -2.06
CA THR A 553 -18.12 25.85 -1.16
C THR A 553 -18.26 27.05 -0.24
N PRO A 554 -19.45 27.68 -0.16
CA PRO A 554 -19.66 28.88 0.63
C PRO A 554 -19.55 28.59 2.13
N ASN A 555 -18.85 29.51 2.83
CA ASN A 555 -18.72 29.61 4.28
C ASN A 555 -20.06 29.32 5.03
N LEU A 556 -20.31 28.08 5.38
CA LEU A 556 -21.29 27.68 6.39
C LEU A 556 -20.57 26.92 7.50
N GLY A 557 -20.07 27.68 8.51
CA GLY A 557 -19.52 27.02 9.70
C GLY A 557 -18.39 27.68 10.46
N ARG A 558 -18.19 29.01 10.35
CA ARG A 558 -17.36 29.73 11.33
C ARG A 558 -18.22 30.32 12.44
N SER A 559 -18.73 29.45 13.31
CA SER A 559 -19.34 29.92 14.58
C SER A 559 -19.62 28.76 15.54
N PHE A 560 -18.70 27.85 15.79
CA PHE A 560 -18.83 26.89 16.89
C PHE A 560 -17.48 26.33 17.37
N PHE A 561 -16.53 27.22 17.70
CA PHE A 561 -15.40 26.86 18.54
C PHE A 561 -15.16 27.93 19.61
N ALA A 562 -16.05 27.98 20.57
CA ALA A 562 -15.81 28.57 21.87
C ALA A 562 -16.94 28.11 22.81
N GLN A 563 -16.92 26.85 23.27
CA GLN A 563 -17.49 26.44 24.54
C GLN A 563 -17.05 25.00 24.83
N GLU A 564 -16.26 24.82 25.88
CA GLU A 564 -15.99 23.51 26.47
C GLU A 564 -17.32 22.83 26.84
N PRO A 565 -17.51 21.55 26.48
CA PRO A 565 -18.65 20.80 27.01
C PRO A 565 -18.38 20.34 28.45
N PRO A 566 -19.40 20.32 29.32
CA PRO A 566 -19.27 19.88 30.69
C PRO A 566 -18.99 18.38 30.77
N ARG A 567 -18.12 18.02 31.70
CA ARG A 567 -17.83 16.63 32.10
C ARG A 567 -19.07 16.03 32.76
N ASP A 568 -19.89 15.30 32.02
CA ASP A 568 -20.76 14.28 32.59
C ASP A 568 -21.02 13.22 31.51
N ARG A 569 -20.34 12.09 31.66
CA ARG A 569 -20.60 10.87 30.89
C ARG A 569 -21.68 10.06 31.60
N PRO A 570 -22.81 9.72 31.00
CA PRO A 570 -23.59 8.59 31.44
C PRO A 570 -22.94 7.31 30.91
N SER A 571 -22.51 6.48 31.82
CA SER A 571 -22.09 5.09 31.56
C SER A 571 -23.30 4.31 31.01
N LEU A 572 -23.26 3.92 29.75
CA LEU A 572 -24.14 2.90 29.19
C LEU A 572 -23.61 1.52 29.58
N ASN A 573 -24.14 1.01 30.69
CA ASN A 573 -24.01 -0.38 31.06
C ASN A 573 -24.83 -1.26 30.10
N PHE A 574 -24.16 -2.06 29.28
CA PHE A 574 -24.78 -3.22 28.66
C PHE A 574 -24.84 -4.36 29.69
N PRO A 575 -25.97 -5.05 29.84
CA PRO A 575 -26.11 -6.10 30.83
C PRO A 575 -25.28 -7.31 30.42
N MET A 576 -24.42 -7.74 31.33
CA MET A 576 -23.78 -9.05 31.32
C MET A 576 -24.87 -10.13 31.40
N VAL A 577 -25.09 -10.85 30.30
CA VAL A 577 -25.94 -12.04 30.30
C VAL A 577 -25.19 -13.17 31.00
N GLY A 578 -25.86 -13.72 32.01
CA GLY A 578 -25.36 -14.65 33.00
C GLY A 578 -24.80 -15.95 32.41
N ARG A 579 -23.87 -16.51 33.16
CA ARG A 579 -23.43 -17.89 33.05
C ARG A 579 -24.61 -18.84 33.20
N GLU A 580 -24.92 -19.59 32.15
CA GLU A 580 -25.62 -20.86 32.27
C GLU A 580 -24.70 -22.00 31.80
N LYS A 581 -24.56 -22.96 32.73
CA LYS A 581 -23.90 -24.27 32.50
C LYS A 581 -24.80 -25.18 31.66
N ARG A 582 -24.13 -25.96 30.82
CA ARG A 582 -24.53 -27.22 30.14
C ARG A 582 -24.76 -27.05 28.63
N GLN A 583 -23.91 -27.68 27.86
CA GLN A 583 -24.02 -29.06 27.37
C GLN A 583 -22.82 -29.39 26.47
N ASP A 584 -21.99 -30.31 26.93
CA ASP A 584 -21.10 -31.10 26.06
C ASP A 584 -22.02 -31.99 25.23
N GLU A 585 -21.97 -31.81 23.90
CA GLU A 585 -22.21 -32.89 22.92
C GLU A 585 -22.07 -32.37 21.49
N TYR A 586 -21.32 -33.17 20.71
CA TYR A 586 -21.21 -33.18 19.24
C TYR A 586 -20.50 -32.02 18.55
N TYR A 587 -19.22 -32.19 18.26
CA TYR A 587 -18.68 -31.90 16.92
C TYR A 587 -17.37 -32.68 16.69
N ARG A 588 -17.47 -33.85 16.04
CA ARG A 588 -16.38 -34.42 15.24
C ARG A 588 -16.38 -33.69 13.90
N GLY A 589 -15.39 -32.83 13.68
CA GLY A 589 -15.07 -32.26 12.37
C GLY A 589 -13.95 -33.09 11.74
N GLU A 590 -14.23 -33.69 10.61
CA GLU A 590 -13.26 -34.40 9.80
C GLU A 590 -12.19 -33.44 9.27
N LEU A 591 -10.93 -33.78 9.53
CA LEU A 591 -9.75 -33.19 8.91
C LEU A 591 -9.60 -33.84 7.53
N GLU A 592 -9.90 -33.12 6.45
CA GLU A 592 -9.45 -33.51 5.12
C GLU A 592 -7.97 -33.14 4.96
N GLU A 593 -7.11 -34.12 5.16
CA GLU A 593 -5.73 -34.09 4.68
C GLU A 593 -5.76 -34.33 3.16
N THR A 594 -5.57 -33.28 2.38
CA THR A 594 -5.25 -33.46 0.96
C THR A 594 -3.78 -33.79 0.81
N LEU A 595 -3.49 -35.07 0.59
CA LEU A 595 -2.19 -35.57 0.14
C LEU A 595 -1.84 -35.01 -1.25
N PRO A 596 -0.57 -34.69 -1.52
CA PRO A 596 -0.12 -34.23 -2.82
C PRO A 596 0.10 -35.44 -3.75
N HIS A 597 -0.73 -35.57 -4.76
CA HIS A 597 -0.34 -36.25 -6.00
C HIS A 597 -0.61 -35.31 -7.15
N LEU A 598 0.50 -34.82 -7.75
CA LEU A 598 0.81 -34.81 -9.18
C LEU A 598 1.93 -33.81 -9.46
N MET A 599 2.98 -34.39 -9.98
CA MET A 599 4.18 -33.87 -10.68
C MET A 599 4.37 -32.37 -10.85
#